data_d69f160f2c7d32bca8e95561b289bcfc
#
_entry.id   d69f160f2c7d32bca8e95561b289bcfc
#
_cell.length_a   1.000
_cell.length_b   1.000
_cell.length_c   1.000
_cell.angle_alpha   90.00
_cell.angle_beta   90.00
_cell.angle_gamma   90.00
#
_symmetry.space_group_name_H-M   'P 1'
#
loop_
_entity.id
_entity.type
_entity.pdbx_description
1 polymer ?
#
loop_
_entity_poly.entity_id
_entity_poly.type
_entity_poly.pdbx_seq_one_letter_code
_entity_poly.pdbx_strand_id
1 'polypeptide(L)'
;MTNIAIILAGGIGSRVGGKMPKQLLPLEDGRSILEHSVEAFEQAECINEIGIVMHPDYIACAEEMLLRNGWQKVAFIIAGGSERWKSSVNAIQEIEQRIKNKEQRIGVPILQPSYNHPIPNILLHDAARPFVSQRIINDVCKALGTHRAVTVAIPATDTMYSVPENIADKIVQDIPPRATLMCAQTPQAFRLEVIAEAYDRALQDPGLQATDDCGIVHRYLPEVPIYIVQGDPANRKITYKEDI
;
A
#
# COMPACT_ATOMS: atom_id res chain seq x y z
N MET A 1 5.47 -17.56 -7.36
CA MET A 1 5.12 -16.90 -6.09
C MET A 1 3.79 -16.23 -6.27
N THR A 2 2.92 -16.25 -5.28
CA THR A 2 1.62 -15.55 -5.34
C THR A 2 1.82 -14.10 -4.96
N ASN A 3 1.34 -13.16 -5.78
CA ASN A 3 1.38 -11.73 -5.51
C ASN A 3 -0.04 -11.24 -5.21
N ILE A 4 -0.24 -10.65 -4.04
CA ILE A 4 -1.50 -10.09 -3.58
C ILE A 4 -1.38 -8.57 -3.52
N ALA A 5 -2.17 -7.86 -4.30
CA ALA A 5 -2.24 -6.40 -4.24
C ALA A 5 -3.29 -5.97 -3.21
N ILE A 6 -2.95 -4.98 -2.39
CA ILE A 6 -3.85 -4.37 -1.41
C ILE A 6 -4.05 -2.91 -1.77
N ILE A 7 -5.26 -2.56 -2.14
CA ILE A 7 -5.63 -1.19 -2.49
C ILE A 7 -6.16 -0.49 -1.24
N LEU A 8 -5.35 0.43 -0.71
CA LEU A 8 -5.64 1.15 0.54
C LEU A 8 -6.52 2.37 0.26
N ALA A 9 -7.80 2.24 0.56
CA ALA A 9 -8.86 3.23 0.35
C ALA A 9 -9.59 3.63 1.67
N GLY A 10 -9.02 3.32 2.84
CA GLY A 10 -9.64 3.57 4.15
C GLY A 10 -9.68 5.03 4.61
N GLY A 11 -8.92 5.93 3.98
CA GLY A 11 -8.83 7.34 4.40
C GLY A 11 -10.03 8.18 3.97
N ILE A 12 -10.45 9.13 4.81
CA ILE A 12 -11.59 10.05 4.53
C ILE A 12 -11.19 11.15 3.53
N GLY A 13 -9.90 11.41 3.31
CA GLY A 13 -9.44 12.46 2.39
C GLY A 13 -9.78 13.88 2.86
N SER A 14 -9.64 14.16 4.15
CA SER A 14 -10.04 15.44 4.81
C SER A 14 -9.50 16.71 4.12
N ARG A 15 -8.41 16.61 3.37
CA ARG A 15 -7.80 17.74 2.62
C ARG A 15 -8.55 18.12 1.35
N VAL A 16 -9.38 17.25 0.80
CA VAL A 16 -10.20 17.53 -0.41
C VAL A 16 -11.53 18.21 -0.06
N GLY A 17 -11.93 18.23 1.23
CA GLY A 17 -13.03 19.03 1.73
C GLY A 17 -14.44 18.57 1.32
N GLY A 18 -14.66 17.29 1.06
CA GLY A 18 -15.96 16.73 0.66
C GLY A 18 -16.62 15.87 1.74
N LYS A 19 -17.95 15.63 1.58
CA LYS A 19 -18.71 14.66 2.39
C LYS A 19 -18.41 13.21 2.00
N MET A 20 -17.76 13.00 0.86
CA MET A 20 -17.43 11.69 0.28
C MET A 20 -15.91 11.49 0.29
N PRO A 21 -15.41 10.28 0.59
CA PRO A 21 -13.99 9.96 0.47
C PRO A 21 -13.46 10.27 -0.93
N LYS A 22 -12.28 10.91 -1.01
CA LYS A 22 -11.71 11.36 -2.29
C LYS A 22 -11.52 10.23 -3.32
N GLN A 23 -11.23 9.01 -2.86
CA GLN A 23 -11.04 7.85 -3.71
C GLN A 23 -12.32 7.42 -4.45
N LEU A 24 -13.48 7.92 -4.05
CA LEU A 24 -14.76 7.74 -4.74
C LEU A 24 -15.10 8.86 -5.72
N LEU A 25 -14.29 9.93 -5.76
CA LEU A 25 -14.49 11.02 -6.70
C LEU A 25 -14.17 10.56 -8.13
N PRO A 26 -14.98 10.97 -9.13
CA PRO A 26 -14.74 10.63 -10.52
C PRO A 26 -13.56 11.41 -11.10
N LEU A 27 -12.82 10.78 -12.00
CA LEU A 27 -11.89 11.41 -12.93
C LEU A 27 -12.60 11.83 -14.21
N GLU A 28 -11.87 12.39 -15.18
CA GLU A 28 -12.41 12.92 -16.44
C GLU A 28 -13.26 11.90 -17.22
N ASP A 29 -12.94 10.61 -17.14
CA ASP A 29 -13.70 9.54 -17.82
C ASP A 29 -14.93 9.06 -17.05
N GLY A 30 -15.24 9.68 -15.90
CA GLY A 30 -16.38 9.37 -15.04
C GLY A 30 -16.17 8.19 -14.09
N ARG A 31 -15.07 7.44 -14.18
CA ARG A 31 -14.72 6.39 -13.22
C ARG A 31 -14.04 6.99 -12.00
N SER A 32 -14.27 6.38 -10.83
CA SER A 32 -13.66 6.85 -9.58
C SER A 32 -12.15 6.59 -9.53
N ILE A 33 -11.46 7.37 -8.70
CA ILE A 33 -10.03 7.18 -8.39
C ILE A 33 -9.75 5.73 -7.95
N LEU A 34 -10.64 5.12 -7.14
CA LEU A 34 -10.55 3.74 -6.71
C LEU A 34 -10.63 2.77 -7.88
N GLU A 35 -11.58 2.98 -8.80
CA GLU A 35 -11.74 2.12 -9.97
C GLU A 35 -10.50 2.09 -10.85
N HIS A 36 -9.87 3.24 -11.08
CA HIS A 36 -8.61 3.30 -11.82
C HIS A 36 -7.49 2.53 -11.12
N SER A 37 -7.38 2.69 -9.80
CA SER A 37 -6.35 1.99 -9.04
C SER A 37 -6.57 0.47 -9.04
N VAL A 38 -7.80 0.00 -8.85
CA VAL A 38 -8.10 -1.45 -8.90
C VAL A 38 -7.87 -1.99 -10.29
N GLU A 39 -8.33 -1.30 -11.33
CA GLU A 39 -8.17 -1.70 -12.73
C GLU A 39 -6.72 -1.92 -13.14
N ALA A 40 -5.81 -1.04 -12.68
CA ALA A 40 -4.39 -1.17 -12.97
C ALA A 40 -3.81 -2.51 -12.46
N PHE A 41 -4.24 -2.98 -11.29
CA PHE A 41 -3.81 -4.26 -10.73
C PHE A 41 -4.61 -5.45 -11.28
N GLU A 42 -5.88 -5.26 -11.65
CA GLU A 42 -6.70 -6.28 -12.31
C GLU A 42 -6.09 -6.69 -13.65
N GLN A 43 -5.58 -5.71 -14.42
CA GLN A 43 -4.94 -5.95 -15.72
C GLN A 43 -3.52 -6.52 -15.60
N ALA A 44 -2.86 -6.44 -14.45
CA ALA A 44 -1.49 -6.88 -14.29
C ALA A 44 -1.38 -8.41 -14.17
N GLU A 45 -0.77 -9.07 -15.16
CA GLU A 45 -0.64 -10.54 -15.19
C GLU A 45 0.12 -11.10 -13.98
N CYS A 46 1.07 -10.34 -13.43
CA CYS A 46 1.85 -10.75 -12.27
C CYS A 46 1.06 -10.71 -10.96
N ILE A 47 -0.14 -10.14 -10.92
CA ILE A 47 -1.03 -10.08 -9.74
C ILE A 47 -2.04 -11.22 -9.79
N ASN A 48 -2.12 -11.97 -8.69
CA ASN A 48 -3.00 -13.12 -8.56
C ASN A 48 -4.31 -12.80 -7.81
N GLU A 49 -4.23 -12.00 -6.75
CA GLU A 49 -5.38 -11.60 -5.95
C GLU A 49 -5.30 -10.11 -5.61
N ILE A 50 -6.46 -9.48 -5.41
CA ILE A 50 -6.59 -8.09 -4.98
C ILE A 50 -7.45 -8.06 -3.71
N GLY A 51 -6.99 -7.34 -2.70
CA GLY A 51 -7.78 -6.95 -1.53
C GLY A 51 -8.05 -5.45 -1.57
N ILE A 52 -9.27 -5.04 -1.24
CA ILE A 52 -9.63 -3.62 -1.11
C ILE A 52 -9.85 -3.33 0.38
N VAL A 53 -9.10 -2.35 0.92
CA VAL A 53 -9.28 -1.85 2.27
C VAL A 53 -10.03 -0.53 2.19
N MET A 54 -11.32 -0.55 2.50
CA MET A 54 -12.22 0.58 2.31
C MET A 54 -12.61 1.24 3.63
N HIS A 55 -12.97 2.51 3.58
CA HIS A 55 -13.59 3.16 4.75
C HIS A 55 -14.87 2.40 5.12
N PRO A 56 -15.12 2.11 6.43
CA PRO A 56 -16.24 1.26 6.85
C PRO A 56 -17.60 1.67 6.28
N ASP A 57 -17.90 2.97 6.24
CA ASP A 57 -19.19 3.49 5.76
C ASP A 57 -19.40 3.33 4.23
N TYR A 58 -18.35 2.95 3.49
CA TYR A 58 -18.37 2.90 2.02
C TYR A 58 -18.02 1.53 1.45
N ILE A 59 -18.03 0.47 2.27
CA ILE A 59 -17.80 -0.92 1.82
C ILE A 59 -18.82 -1.30 0.75
N ALA A 60 -20.11 -1.01 0.98
CA ALA A 60 -21.16 -1.28 0.01
C ALA A 60 -20.90 -0.61 -1.37
N CYS A 61 -20.35 0.61 -1.38
CA CYS A 61 -19.98 1.26 -2.64
C CYS A 61 -18.86 0.49 -3.38
N ALA A 62 -17.88 -0.05 -2.65
CA ALA A 62 -16.81 -0.86 -3.25
C ALA A 62 -17.35 -2.20 -3.77
N GLU A 63 -18.31 -2.82 -3.08
CA GLU A 63 -18.99 -4.04 -3.53
C GLU A 63 -19.82 -3.79 -4.81
N GLU A 64 -20.54 -2.67 -4.89
CA GLU A 64 -21.24 -2.27 -6.11
C GLU A 64 -20.28 -2.05 -7.28
N MET A 65 -19.12 -1.41 -7.04
CA MET A 65 -18.07 -1.23 -8.04
C MET A 65 -17.52 -2.56 -8.53
N LEU A 66 -17.28 -3.53 -7.62
CA LEU A 66 -16.84 -4.88 -7.96
C LEU A 66 -17.84 -5.55 -8.93
N LEU A 67 -19.12 -5.50 -8.61
CA LEU A 67 -20.17 -6.09 -9.45
C LEU A 67 -20.26 -5.40 -10.82
N ARG A 68 -20.20 -4.07 -10.84
CA ARG A 68 -20.33 -3.28 -12.07
C ARG A 68 -19.17 -3.49 -13.03
N ASN A 69 -17.92 -3.54 -12.51
CA ASN A 69 -16.72 -3.68 -13.33
C ASN A 69 -16.36 -5.14 -13.64
N GLY A 70 -16.97 -6.12 -12.95
CA GLY A 70 -16.75 -7.54 -13.18
C GLY A 70 -15.32 -8.02 -12.88
N TRP A 71 -14.61 -7.35 -11.95
CA TRP A 71 -13.24 -7.71 -11.57
C TRP A 71 -13.14 -9.13 -11.05
N GLN A 72 -12.20 -9.90 -11.56
CA GLN A 72 -12.04 -11.33 -11.27
C GLN A 72 -11.01 -11.61 -10.17
N LYS A 73 -10.03 -10.70 -9.99
CA LYS A 73 -8.95 -10.86 -9.02
C LYS A 73 -9.31 -10.31 -7.64
N VAL A 74 -10.37 -9.50 -7.50
CA VAL A 74 -10.79 -8.96 -6.20
C VAL A 74 -11.33 -10.09 -5.34
N ALA A 75 -10.53 -10.52 -4.35
CA ALA A 75 -10.81 -11.68 -3.50
C ALA A 75 -11.49 -11.31 -2.18
N PHE A 76 -11.33 -10.06 -1.71
CA PHE A 76 -11.96 -9.56 -0.49
C PHE A 76 -12.02 -8.04 -0.43
N ILE A 77 -13.00 -7.52 0.32
CA ILE A 77 -13.17 -6.12 0.68
C ILE A 77 -13.32 -6.08 2.20
N ILE A 78 -12.48 -5.28 2.88
CA ILE A 78 -12.48 -5.16 4.33
C ILE A 78 -12.48 -3.71 4.80
N ALA A 79 -12.84 -3.51 6.07
CA ALA A 79 -12.79 -2.21 6.70
C ALA A 79 -11.35 -1.77 6.97
N GLY A 80 -11.04 -0.52 6.64
CA GLY A 80 -9.80 0.15 7.03
C GLY A 80 -9.79 0.58 8.50
N GLY A 81 -8.60 0.88 8.99
CA GLY A 81 -8.41 1.46 10.31
C GLY A 81 -8.50 3.00 10.29
N SER A 82 -8.45 3.60 11.50
CA SER A 82 -8.48 5.06 11.67
C SER A 82 -7.25 5.78 11.11
N GLU A 83 -6.18 5.04 10.83
CA GLU A 83 -4.93 5.51 10.26
C GLU A 83 -4.49 4.59 9.12
N ARG A 84 -3.63 5.10 8.20
CA ARG A 84 -3.19 4.33 7.03
C ARG A 84 -2.52 3.01 7.43
N TRP A 85 -1.61 3.05 8.42
CA TRP A 85 -0.91 1.86 8.88
C TRP A 85 -1.82 0.81 9.51
N LYS A 86 -2.91 1.23 10.20
CA LYS A 86 -3.92 0.29 10.73
C LYS A 86 -4.66 -0.42 9.60
N SER A 87 -4.88 0.27 8.49
CA SER A 87 -5.45 -0.36 7.28
C SER A 87 -4.50 -1.42 6.70
N SER A 88 -3.18 -1.17 6.71
CA SER A 88 -2.18 -2.16 6.30
C SER A 88 -2.18 -3.37 7.24
N VAL A 89 -2.24 -3.16 8.56
CA VAL A 89 -2.35 -4.24 9.57
C VAL A 89 -3.59 -5.09 9.34
N ASN A 90 -4.77 -4.46 9.15
CA ASN A 90 -6.02 -5.19 8.89
C ASN A 90 -5.89 -6.09 7.65
N ALA A 91 -5.27 -5.58 6.58
CA ALA A 91 -5.07 -6.36 5.36
C ALA A 91 -4.12 -7.55 5.57
N ILE A 92 -3.02 -7.34 6.29
CA ILE A 92 -2.05 -8.40 6.60
C ILE A 92 -2.72 -9.51 7.43
N GLN A 93 -3.47 -9.13 8.48
CA GLN A 93 -4.19 -10.08 9.34
C GLN A 93 -5.25 -10.87 8.54
N GLU A 94 -5.99 -10.22 7.65
CA GLU A 94 -6.96 -10.90 6.77
C GLU A 94 -6.26 -11.94 5.88
N ILE A 95 -5.13 -11.59 5.27
CA ILE A 95 -4.37 -12.52 4.43
C ILE A 95 -3.87 -13.72 5.25
N GLU A 96 -3.29 -13.49 6.43
CA GLU A 96 -2.85 -14.57 7.32
C GLU A 96 -4.01 -15.49 7.73
N GLN A 97 -5.18 -14.92 8.05
CA GLN A 97 -6.37 -15.70 8.39
C GLN A 97 -6.86 -16.54 7.21
N ARG A 98 -6.83 -15.98 6.00
CA ARG A 98 -7.22 -16.71 4.77
C ARG A 98 -6.26 -17.86 4.48
N ILE A 99 -4.96 -17.69 4.71
CA ILE A 99 -3.96 -18.75 4.57
C ILE A 99 -4.23 -19.86 5.59
N LYS A 100 -4.39 -19.52 6.87
CA LYS A 100 -4.72 -20.48 7.95
C LYS A 100 -5.99 -21.27 7.64
N ASN A 101 -7.04 -20.62 7.15
CA ASN A 101 -8.30 -21.29 6.80
C ASN A 101 -8.15 -22.24 5.59
N LYS A 102 -7.32 -21.90 4.59
CA LYS A 102 -7.00 -22.80 3.48
C LYS A 102 -6.24 -24.04 3.96
N GLU A 103 -5.26 -23.88 4.84
CA GLU A 103 -4.47 -24.99 5.42
C GLU A 103 -5.34 -25.96 6.25
N GLN A 104 -6.26 -25.44 7.07
CA GLN A 104 -7.20 -26.25 7.85
C GLN A 104 -8.10 -27.11 6.98
N ARG A 105 -8.55 -26.60 5.81
CA ARG A 105 -9.38 -27.35 4.86
C ARG A 105 -8.63 -28.49 4.17
N ILE A 106 -7.30 -28.40 4.07
CA ILE A 106 -6.43 -29.43 3.46
C ILE A 106 -5.99 -30.50 4.47
N GLY A 107 -6.34 -30.33 5.76
CA GLY A 107 -6.08 -31.34 6.80
C GLY A 107 -4.60 -31.46 7.19
N VAL A 108 -3.80 -30.43 6.99
CA VAL A 108 -2.39 -30.37 7.43
C VAL A 108 -2.35 -29.99 8.91
N PRO A 109 -1.74 -30.82 9.82
CA PRO A 109 -1.61 -30.45 11.23
C PRO A 109 -0.70 -29.23 11.39
N ILE A 110 -1.20 -28.19 12.04
CA ILE A 110 -0.44 -26.96 12.36
C ILE A 110 0.47 -27.26 13.54
N LEU A 111 1.65 -27.85 13.31
CA LEU A 111 2.67 -28.07 14.36
C LEU A 111 3.75 -26.98 14.42
N GLN A 112 3.83 -26.14 13.42
CA GLN A 112 4.54 -24.83 13.32
C GLN A 112 3.99 -24.13 12.08
N PRO A 113 4.18 -22.80 11.85
CA PRO A 113 3.84 -22.17 10.58
C PRO A 113 4.82 -22.65 9.49
N SER A 114 4.74 -23.92 9.14
CA SER A 114 5.37 -24.46 7.94
C SER A 114 4.42 -24.13 6.80
N TYR A 115 4.65 -23.02 6.16
CA TYR A 115 4.02 -22.67 4.90
C TYR A 115 4.33 -23.78 3.88
N ASN A 116 3.49 -24.78 3.79
CA ASN A 116 3.56 -25.81 2.73
C ASN A 116 3.23 -25.24 1.34
N HIS A 117 2.87 -23.95 1.28
CA HIS A 117 2.69 -23.16 0.06
C HIS A 117 3.73 -22.03 0.05
N PRO A 118 4.20 -21.60 -1.13
CA PRO A 118 5.09 -20.47 -1.21
C PRO A 118 4.41 -19.24 -0.58
N ILE A 119 5.11 -18.65 0.42
CA ILE A 119 4.64 -17.45 1.13
C ILE A 119 4.33 -16.37 0.09
N PRO A 120 3.14 -15.74 0.14
CA PRO A 120 2.78 -14.72 -0.83
C PRO A 120 3.60 -13.44 -0.62
N ASN A 121 3.75 -12.70 -1.70
CA ASN A 121 4.16 -11.30 -1.65
C ASN A 121 2.92 -10.41 -1.49
N ILE A 122 3.07 -9.31 -0.77
CA ILE A 122 2.04 -8.28 -0.59
C ILE A 122 2.51 -6.98 -1.20
N LEU A 123 1.67 -6.36 -2.04
CA LEU A 123 1.89 -5.05 -2.62
C LEU A 123 0.86 -4.09 -2.03
N LEU A 124 1.28 -3.18 -1.18
CA LEU A 124 0.44 -2.16 -0.54
C LEU A 124 0.42 -0.91 -1.42
N HIS A 125 -0.76 -0.53 -1.93
CA HIS A 125 -0.92 0.58 -2.86
C HIS A 125 -1.97 1.58 -2.38
N ASP A 126 -1.61 2.86 -2.37
CA ASP A 126 -2.56 3.94 -2.08
C ASP A 126 -3.57 4.07 -3.22
N ALA A 127 -4.86 3.86 -2.96
CA ALA A 127 -5.94 4.09 -3.95
C ALA A 127 -5.88 5.50 -4.57
N ALA A 128 -5.29 6.46 -3.86
CA ALA A 128 -5.10 7.82 -4.34
C ALA A 128 -4.00 7.99 -5.41
N ARG A 129 -3.40 6.91 -5.91
CA ARG A 129 -2.45 6.91 -7.05
C ARG A 129 -3.02 6.12 -8.24
N PRO A 130 -4.08 6.63 -8.89
CA PRO A 130 -4.80 5.90 -9.93
C PRO A 130 -3.99 5.67 -11.22
N PHE A 131 -2.84 6.34 -11.37
CA PHE A 131 -2.04 6.35 -12.59
C PHE A 131 -0.80 5.45 -12.50
N VAL A 132 -0.80 4.44 -11.62
CA VAL A 132 0.27 3.45 -11.57
C VAL A 132 0.32 2.66 -12.88
N SER A 133 1.49 2.61 -13.51
CA SER A 133 1.64 1.93 -14.80
C SER A 133 1.90 0.44 -14.65
N GLN A 134 1.55 -0.35 -15.67
CA GLN A 134 1.88 -1.78 -15.76
C GLN A 134 3.37 -2.04 -15.61
N ARG A 135 4.22 -1.13 -16.14
CA ARG A 135 5.68 -1.20 -15.96
C ARG A 135 6.06 -1.23 -14.49
N ILE A 136 5.55 -0.27 -13.70
CA ILE A 136 5.86 -0.18 -12.26
C ILE A 136 5.42 -1.45 -11.54
N ILE A 137 4.19 -1.94 -11.77
CA ILE A 137 3.66 -3.15 -11.13
C ILE A 137 4.54 -4.36 -11.46
N ASN A 138 4.87 -4.54 -12.74
CA ASN A 138 5.71 -5.65 -13.21
C ASN A 138 7.13 -5.57 -12.65
N ASP A 139 7.75 -4.39 -12.63
CA ASP A 139 9.10 -4.19 -12.09
C ASP A 139 9.15 -4.50 -10.58
N VAL A 140 8.12 -4.13 -9.82
CA VAL A 140 7.98 -4.46 -8.40
C VAL A 140 7.84 -5.96 -8.19
N CYS A 141 6.96 -6.63 -8.95
CA CYS A 141 6.79 -8.08 -8.88
C CYS A 141 8.09 -8.82 -9.23
N LYS A 142 8.82 -8.35 -10.24
CA LYS A 142 10.12 -8.91 -10.62
C LYS A 142 11.17 -8.72 -9.51
N ALA A 143 11.24 -7.53 -8.90
CA ALA A 143 12.17 -7.23 -7.83
C ALA A 143 11.94 -8.10 -6.59
N LEU A 144 10.69 -8.45 -6.26
CA LEU A 144 10.34 -9.39 -5.18
C LEU A 144 10.84 -10.82 -5.41
N GLY A 145 11.27 -11.16 -6.61
CA GLY A 145 11.94 -12.43 -6.90
C GLY A 145 13.30 -12.56 -6.20
N THR A 146 13.96 -11.42 -5.94
CA THR A 146 15.31 -11.37 -5.34
C THR A 146 15.41 -10.55 -4.08
N HIS A 147 14.46 -9.66 -3.83
CA HIS A 147 14.40 -8.78 -2.65
C HIS A 147 13.20 -9.11 -1.76
N ARG A 148 13.36 -8.89 -0.45
CA ARG A 148 12.30 -9.17 0.54
C ARG A 148 11.40 -7.97 0.80
N ALA A 149 11.90 -6.76 0.52
CA ALA A 149 11.19 -5.50 0.64
C ALA A 149 11.54 -4.60 -0.55
N VAL A 150 10.55 -3.98 -1.16
CA VAL A 150 10.66 -3.17 -2.37
C VAL A 150 9.78 -1.92 -2.22
N THR A 151 10.29 -0.78 -2.65
CA THR A 151 9.51 0.45 -2.76
C THR A 151 9.63 1.05 -4.15
N VAL A 152 8.68 1.89 -4.51
CA VAL A 152 8.73 2.70 -5.73
C VAL A 152 9.11 4.13 -5.33
N ALA A 153 10.07 4.74 -6.01
CA ALA A 153 10.43 6.13 -5.74
C ALA A 153 10.97 6.84 -6.99
N ILE A 154 10.88 8.16 -6.98
CA ILE A 154 11.47 9.05 -8.00
C ILE A 154 12.47 10.00 -7.33
N PRO A 155 13.52 10.47 -8.04
CA PRO A 155 14.41 11.51 -7.51
C PRO A 155 13.62 12.76 -7.10
N ALA A 156 14.01 13.39 -5.98
CA ALA A 156 13.45 14.67 -5.59
C ALA A 156 13.85 15.75 -6.60
N THR A 157 12.87 16.52 -7.07
CA THR A 157 13.08 17.65 -8.01
C THR A 157 13.29 18.98 -7.30
N ASP A 158 12.68 19.14 -6.14
CA ASP A 158 12.74 20.34 -5.35
C ASP A 158 13.83 20.29 -4.28
N THR A 159 14.33 21.46 -3.86
CA THR A 159 15.18 21.57 -2.68
C THR A 159 14.34 21.33 -1.43
N MET A 160 14.74 20.36 -0.60
CA MET A 160 14.09 20.04 0.65
C MET A 160 14.78 20.75 1.82
N TYR A 161 13.98 21.31 2.72
CA TYR A 161 14.47 21.88 3.98
C TYR A 161 14.01 21.02 5.14
N SER A 162 14.93 20.66 6.03
CA SER A 162 14.53 20.16 7.34
C SER A 162 14.27 21.34 8.28
N VAL A 163 13.22 21.21 9.09
CA VAL A 163 12.79 22.23 10.06
C VAL A 163 12.48 21.56 11.40
N PRO A 164 12.58 22.25 12.56
CA PRO A 164 12.20 21.67 13.85
C PRO A 164 10.73 21.28 13.89
N GLU A 165 10.39 20.21 14.62
CA GLU A 165 9.01 19.79 14.82
C GLU A 165 8.15 20.84 15.52
N ASN A 166 8.74 21.58 16.47
CA ASN A 166 8.07 22.57 17.31
C ASN A 166 8.29 23.98 16.75
N ILE A 167 7.33 24.43 15.93
CA ILE A 167 7.56 25.59 15.07
C ILE A 167 6.68 26.76 15.46
N ALA A 168 7.10 27.55 16.42
CA ALA A 168 6.72 28.96 16.48
C ALA A 168 7.45 29.75 15.35
N ASP A 169 8.74 29.45 15.12
CA ASP A 169 9.56 30.05 14.06
C ASP A 169 10.08 28.95 13.11
N LYS A 170 9.61 28.97 11.86
CA LYS A 170 10.05 28.04 10.80
C LYS A 170 11.45 28.40 10.32
N ILE A 171 12.46 28.02 11.08
CA ILE A 171 13.88 28.24 10.73
C ILE A 171 14.41 26.97 10.05
N VAL A 172 15.07 27.14 8.91
CA VAL A 172 15.74 26.03 8.22
C VAL A 172 16.87 25.51 9.10
N GLN A 173 16.83 24.20 9.43
CA GLN A 173 17.89 23.54 10.20
C GLN A 173 18.93 22.91 9.30
N ASP A 174 18.50 22.28 8.19
CA ASP A 174 19.38 21.60 7.26
C ASP A 174 18.83 21.64 5.84
N ILE A 175 19.70 21.53 4.86
CA ILE A 175 19.39 21.45 3.43
C ILE A 175 20.07 20.20 2.88
N PRO A 176 19.42 19.02 2.99
CA PRO A 176 20.02 17.78 2.52
C PRO A 176 20.35 17.83 1.02
N PRO A 177 21.47 17.23 0.59
CA PRO A 177 21.82 17.18 -0.83
C PRO A 177 20.71 16.49 -1.64
N ARG A 178 20.06 17.22 -2.55
CA ARG A 178 18.95 16.73 -3.37
C ARG A 178 19.25 15.42 -4.08
N ALA A 179 20.50 15.22 -4.53
CA ALA A 179 20.93 14.02 -5.22
C ALA A 179 20.81 12.73 -4.38
N THR A 180 20.69 12.84 -3.06
CA THR A 180 20.51 11.71 -2.14
C THR A 180 19.07 11.50 -1.72
N LEU A 181 18.13 12.31 -2.20
CA LEU A 181 16.73 12.29 -1.81
C LEU A 181 15.86 11.68 -2.90
N MET A 182 14.95 10.82 -2.46
CA MET A 182 13.94 10.20 -3.29
C MET A 182 12.55 10.45 -2.72
N CYS A 183 11.59 10.73 -3.58
CA CYS A 183 10.17 10.84 -3.22
C CYS A 183 9.51 9.47 -3.32
N ALA A 184 9.08 8.92 -2.18
CA ALA A 184 8.43 7.61 -2.13
C ALA A 184 7.07 7.63 -2.83
N GLN A 185 6.82 6.57 -3.58
CA GLN A 185 5.53 6.27 -4.20
C GLN A 185 5.04 4.90 -3.72
N THR A 186 3.88 4.46 -4.21
CA THR A 186 3.39 3.09 -4.05
C THR A 186 3.18 2.46 -5.43
N PRO A 187 3.21 1.11 -5.54
CA PRO A 187 3.15 0.13 -4.46
C PRO A 187 4.45 0.03 -3.64
N GLN A 188 4.30 -0.22 -2.34
CA GLN A 188 5.35 -0.71 -1.46
C GLN A 188 5.10 -2.20 -1.26
N ALA A 189 6.11 -3.03 -1.46
CA ALA A 189 5.88 -4.46 -1.60
C ALA A 189 6.86 -5.28 -0.76
N PHE A 190 6.35 -6.35 -0.18
CA PHE A 190 7.08 -7.13 0.81
C PHE A 190 6.72 -8.61 0.66
N ARG A 191 7.63 -9.49 1.11
CA ARG A 191 7.21 -10.83 1.49
C ARG A 191 6.33 -10.74 2.72
N LEU A 192 5.27 -11.54 2.79
CA LEU A 192 4.30 -11.49 3.89
C LEU A 192 4.97 -11.59 5.25
N GLU A 193 5.91 -12.53 5.42
CA GLU A 193 6.61 -12.74 6.69
C GLU A 193 7.39 -11.49 7.15
N VAL A 194 7.92 -10.71 6.22
CA VAL A 194 8.69 -9.50 6.56
C VAL A 194 7.78 -8.41 7.09
N ILE A 195 6.71 -8.11 6.37
CA ILE A 195 5.83 -7.01 6.77
C ILE A 195 4.99 -7.37 8.00
N ALA A 196 4.59 -8.64 8.15
CA ALA A 196 3.89 -9.12 9.34
C ALA A 196 4.79 -9.01 10.58
N GLU A 197 6.02 -9.52 10.53
CA GLU A 197 6.98 -9.41 11.63
C GLU A 197 7.29 -7.95 11.99
N ALA A 198 7.46 -7.09 10.99
CA ALA A 198 7.72 -5.67 11.21
C ALA A 198 6.57 -4.98 11.96
N TYR A 199 5.33 -5.27 11.58
CA TYR A 199 4.15 -4.75 12.28
C TYR A 199 3.95 -5.38 13.66
N ASP A 200 4.22 -6.67 13.83
CA ASP A 200 4.15 -7.33 15.15
C ASP A 200 5.08 -6.65 16.15
N ARG A 201 6.31 -6.30 15.74
CA ARG A 201 7.26 -5.54 16.56
C ARG A 201 6.79 -4.09 16.79
N ALA A 202 6.30 -3.44 15.74
CA ALA A 202 5.83 -2.06 15.80
C ALA A 202 4.64 -1.88 16.75
N LEU A 203 3.71 -2.82 16.78
CA LEU A 203 2.53 -2.80 17.65
C LEU A 203 2.88 -2.93 19.15
N GLN A 204 4.08 -3.40 19.48
CA GLN A 204 4.59 -3.46 20.86
C GLN A 204 5.28 -2.17 21.29
N ASP A 205 5.54 -1.23 20.36
CA ASP A 205 6.18 0.06 20.65
C ASP A 205 5.12 1.13 20.97
N PRO A 206 5.02 1.61 22.23
CA PRO A 206 4.12 2.71 22.58
C PRO A 206 4.38 4.02 21.82
N GLY A 207 5.60 4.18 21.28
CA GLY A 207 6.04 5.33 20.49
C GLY A 207 5.89 5.12 18.99
N LEU A 208 5.02 4.20 18.55
CA LEU A 208 4.79 3.92 17.14
C LEU A 208 4.37 5.18 16.38
N GLN A 209 5.21 5.57 15.43
CA GLN A 209 4.91 6.58 14.42
C GLN A 209 5.18 5.96 13.06
N ALA A 210 4.14 5.88 12.21
CA ALA A 210 4.23 5.29 10.90
C ALA A 210 3.86 6.33 9.83
N THR A 211 4.79 6.62 8.94
CA THR A 211 4.56 7.46 7.75
C THR A 211 4.11 6.60 6.56
N ASP A 212 4.77 5.44 6.38
CA ASP A 212 4.48 4.44 5.37
C ASP A 212 4.93 3.04 5.82
N ASP A 213 4.67 2.01 4.99
CA ASP A 213 4.99 0.63 5.34
C ASP A 213 6.49 0.33 5.27
N CYS A 214 7.22 1.00 4.37
CA CYS A 214 8.68 0.91 4.29
C CYS A 214 9.36 1.49 5.54
N GLY A 215 8.82 2.58 6.10
CA GLY A 215 9.29 3.15 7.37
C GLY A 215 9.16 2.17 8.53
N ILE A 216 8.09 1.37 8.57
CA ILE A 216 7.92 0.30 9.56
C ILE A 216 9.00 -0.77 9.39
N VAL A 217 9.21 -1.29 8.19
CA VAL A 217 10.27 -2.29 7.94
C VAL A 217 11.64 -1.72 8.27
N HIS A 218 11.95 -0.50 7.85
CA HIS A 218 13.24 0.15 8.11
C HIS A 218 13.53 0.30 9.61
N ARG A 219 12.50 0.67 10.40
CA ARG A 219 12.65 0.90 11.85
C ARG A 219 12.74 -0.40 12.66
N TYR A 220 11.92 -1.40 12.34
CA TYR A 220 11.77 -2.59 13.18
C TYR A 220 12.50 -3.83 12.65
N LEU A 221 12.95 -3.81 11.40
CA LEU A 221 13.77 -4.84 10.75
C LEU A 221 14.94 -4.20 9.96
N PRO A 222 15.84 -3.46 10.62
CA PRO A 222 16.90 -2.71 9.94
C PRO A 222 17.86 -3.59 9.12
N GLU A 223 17.89 -4.89 9.37
CA GLU A 223 18.66 -5.88 8.61
C GLU A 223 18.02 -6.22 7.25
N VAL A 224 16.79 -5.80 7.00
CA VAL A 224 16.10 -6.04 5.71
C VAL A 224 16.29 -4.83 4.80
N PRO A 225 17.13 -4.93 3.76
CA PRO A 225 17.29 -3.83 2.83
C PRO A 225 16.03 -3.63 2.00
N ILE A 226 15.65 -2.38 1.78
CA ILE A 226 14.51 -1.99 0.94
C ILE A 226 15.05 -1.59 -0.42
N TYR A 227 14.71 -2.39 -1.45
CA TYR A 227 15.11 -2.11 -2.83
C TYR A 227 14.20 -1.06 -3.47
N ILE A 228 14.78 -0.13 -4.24
CA ILE A 228 14.03 0.92 -4.92
C ILE A 228 13.83 0.54 -6.39
N VAL A 229 12.57 0.44 -6.80
CA VAL A 229 12.16 0.40 -8.20
C VAL A 229 11.93 1.83 -8.69
N GLN A 230 12.41 2.14 -9.88
CA GLN A 230 12.23 3.45 -10.48
C GLN A 230 10.74 3.74 -10.73
N GLY A 231 10.25 4.77 -10.08
CA GLY A 231 8.88 5.26 -10.24
C GLY A 231 8.66 6.08 -11.50
N ASP A 232 7.56 6.80 -11.52
CA ASP A 232 7.16 7.69 -12.60
C ASP A 232 6.48 8.95 -12.02
N PRO A 233 6.80 10.17 -12.47
CA PRO A 233 6.05 11.37 -12.06
C PRO A 233 4.55 11.26 -12.33
N ALA A 234 4.13 10.52 -13.36
CA ALA A 234 2.72 10.27 -13.64
C ALA A 234 2.01 9.47 -12.54
N ASN A 235 2.74 8.63 -11.76
CA ASN A 235 2.21 7.91 -10.60
C ASN A 235 2.05 8.86 -9.39
N ARG A 236 1.51 10.06 -9.64
CA ARG A 236 1.28 11.08 -8.63
C ARG A 236 0.13 10.69 -7.69
N LYS A 237 0.20 11.20 -6.47
CA LYS A 237 -0.86 11.02 -5.47
C LYS A 237 -1.86 12.16 -5.59
N ILE A 238 -3.10 11.86 -5.88
CA ILE A 238 -4.21 12.81 -5.78
C ILE A 238 -4.39 13.19 -4.31
N THR A 239 -4.10 14.42 -3.96
CA THR A 239 -4.11 14.92 -2.59
C THR A 239 -5.06 16.08 -2.41
N TYR A 240 -5.16 16.94 -3.40
CA TYR A 240 -6.00 18.12 -3.44
C TYR A 240 -7.02 18.02 -4.58
N LYS A 241 -8.01 18.91 -4.58
CA LYS A 241 -9.06 18.94 -5.61
C LYS A 241 -8.50 19.29 -7.00
N GLU A 242 -7.44 20.08 -7.02
CA GLU A 242 -6.75 20.51 -8.24
C GLU A 242 -5.95 19.37 -8.91
N ASP A 243 -5.77 18.25 -8.23
CA ASP A 243 -5.09 17.06 -8.77
C ASP A 243 -6.04 16.18 -9.63
N ILE A 244 -7.35 16.44 -9.55
CA ILE A 244 -8.43 15.78 -10.29
C ILE A 244 -8.69 16.54 -11.59
#